data_81497d007853adcd5a2989cbc42a0f68
#
_entry.id   81497d007853adcd5a2989cbc42a0f68
#
_cell.length_a   1.000
_cell.length_b   1.000
_cell.length_c   1.000
_cell.angle_alpha   90.00
_cell.angle_beta   90.00
_cell.angle_gamma   90.00
#
_symmetry.space_group_name_H-M   'P 1'
#
loop_
_entity.id
_entity.type
_entity.pdbx_description
1 polymer ?
#
loop_
_entity_poly.entity_id
_entity_poly.type
_entity_poly.pdbx_seq_one_letter_code
_entity_poly.pdbx_strand_id
1 'polypeptide(L)'
;ASRGLGDVYKRQALSGGSNGGLLVGATMTIDPKIAKVALPAVGVLDMLRYHTFTAGAGWGYDYGTAEDSKEMFNYLKAYSPVHNVKKGQCYPATLVTTGDHDDRVVPAHSYKFAAELQDKQGCKNPVLIRIETKAGHGAGRSTEVIINETADKFAFTLWNMGIKNLKKK
;
A
#
# COMPACT_ATOMS: atom_id res chain seq x y z
N ALA A 1 24.08 -17.09 -18.99
CA ALA A 1 24.26 -16.73 -17.58
C ALA A 1 23.53 -15.44 -17.24
N SER A 2 22.44 -15.55 -16.50
CA SER A 2 21.48 -14.47 -16.17
C SER A 2 21.98 -13.55 -15.03
N ARG A 3 23.17 -13.00 -15.11
CA ARG A 3 23.66 -12.04 -14.08
C ARG A 3 22.89 -10.72 -14.03
N GLY A 4 22.11 -10.36 -15.05
CA GLY A 4 21.33 -9.12 -15.11
C GLY A 4 19.95 -9.19 -14.47
N LEU A 5 19.23 -10.31 -14.53
CA LEU A 5 17.86 -10.44 -14.06
C LEU A 5 17.74 -10.43 -12.54
N GLY A 6 18.69 -11.04 -11.82
CA GLY A 6 18.69 -11.04 -10.35
C GLY A 6 18.88 -9.65 -9.72
N ASP A 7 19.50 -8.70 -10.43
CA ASP A 7 19.68 -7.32 -9.97
C ASP A 7 18.42 -6.47 -10.22
N VAL A 8 17.65 -6.80 -11.27
CA VAL A 8 16.37 -6.13 -11.59
C VAL A 8 15.34 -6.39 -10.46
N TYR A 9 15.17 -7.64 -10.03
CA TYR A 9 14.23 -7.98 -8.95
C TYR A 9 14.58 -7.31 -7.62
N LYS A 10 15.87 -7.11 -7.33
CA LYS A 10 16.34 -6.39 -6.12
C LYS A 10 16.09 -4.88 -6.18
N ARG A 11 15.69 -4.35 -7.33
CA ARG A 11 15.46 -2.91 -7.56
C ARG A 11 14.07 -2.61 -8.08
N GLN A 12 13.10 -3.46 -7.79
CA GLN A 12 11.70 -3.23 -8.15
C GLN A 12 10.99 -2.47 -7.04
N ALA A 13 10.10 -1.57 -7.44
CA ALA A 13 9.11 -0.94 -6.58
C ALA A 13 7.71 -1.28 -7.10
N LEU A 14 6.82 -1.68 -6.19
CA LEU A 14 5.40 -1.82 -6.46
C LEU A 14 4.72 -0.49 -6.15
N SER A 15 3.92 0.03 -7.07
CA SER A 15 3.15 1.25 -6.87
C SER A 15 1.73 1.09 -7.41
N GLY A 16 0.74 1.51 -6.65
CA GLY A 16 -0.65 1.45 -7.07
C GLY A 16 -1.55 2.24 -6.13
N GLY A 17 -2.64 2.80 -6.67
CA GLY A 17 -3.62 3.57 -5.91
C GLY A 17 -5.01 2.96 -5.97
N SER A 18 -5.84 3.20 -4.94
CA SER A 18 -7.21 2.72 -4.84
C SER A 18 -7.27 1.17 -4.89
N ASN A 19 -7.95 0.57 -5.86
CA ASN A 19 -7.87 -0.87 -6.12
C ASN A 19 -6.43 -1.33 -6.42
N GLY A 20 -5.61 -0.50 -7.09
CA GLY A 20 -4.18 -0.76 -7.27
C GLY A 20 -3.40 -0.72 -5.95
N GLY A 21 -3.85 0.05 -4.96
CA GLY A 21 -3.32 0.03 -3.60
C GLY A 21 -3.62 -1.28 -2.87
N LEU A 22 -4.83 -1.84 -3.07
CA LEU A 22 -5.15 -3.20 -2.64
C LEU A 22 -4.21 -4.23 -3.28
N LEU A 23 -4.01 -4.15 -4.60
CA LEU A 23 -3.10 -5.05 -5.32
C LEU A 23 -1.69 -5.00 -4.73
N VAL A 24 -1.13 -3.81 -4.50
CA VAL A 24 0.21 -3.65 -3.88
C VAL A 24 0.24 -4.24 -2.48
N GLY A 25 -0.75 -3.91 -1.63
CA GLY A 25 -0.84 -4.40 -0.26
C GLY A 25 -0.97 -5.93 -0.19
N ALA A 26 -1.84 -6.52 -1.01
CA ALA A 26 -2.03 -7.96 -1.09
C ALA A 26 -0.77 -8.67 -1.59
N THR A 27 -0.19 -8.19 -2.70
CA THR A 27 1.01 -8.79 -3.29
C THR A 27 2.18 -8.81 -2.30
N MET A 28 2.46 -7.70 -1.61
CA MET A 28 3.57 -7.64 -0.65
C MET A 28 3.33 -8.45 0.62
N THR A 29 2.08 -8.73 1.00
CA THR A 29 1.77 -9.59 2.15
C THR A 29 1.80 -11.07 1.78
N ILE A 30 1.46 -11.44 0.55
CA ILE A 30 1.54 -12.80 0.02
C ILE A 30 3.00 -13.19 -0.27
N ASP A 31 3.74 -12.32 -0.97
CA ASP A 31 5.16 -12.51 -1.26
C ASP A 31 5.99 -11.28 -0.83
N PRO A 32 6.48 -11.26 0.41
CA PRO A 32 7.28 -10.14 0.92
C PRO A 32 8.63 -9.92 0.22
N LYS A 33 9.06 -10.85 -0.64
CA LYS A 33 10.33 -10.74 -1.37
C LYS A 33 10.17 -10.20 -2.80
N ILE A 34 8.94 -9.98 -3.24
CA ILE A 34 8.63 -9.61 -4.63
C ILE A 34 9.21 -8.25 -5.03
N ALA A 35 9.41 -7.34 -4.09
CA ALA A 35 9.96 -6.01 -4.37
C ALA A 35 10.83 -5.49 -3.23
N LYS A 36 11.66 -4.50 -3.56
CA LYS A 36 12.46 -3.77 -2.56
C LYS A 36 11.66 -2.68 -1.86
N VAL A 37 10.73 -2.06 -2.57
CA VAL A 37 9.90 -0.95 -2.10
C VAL A 37 8.44 -1.20 -2.48
N ALA A 38 7.51 -0.82 -1.61
CA ALA A 38 6.08 -0.85 -1.86
C ALA A 38 5.43 0.50 -1.55
N LEU A 39 4.59 0.98 -2.46
CA LEU A 39 3.93 2.29 -2.40
C LEU A 39 2.40 2.12 -2.55
N PRO A 40 1.71 1.51 -1.59
CA PRO A 40 0.24 1.44 -1.62
C PRO A 40 -0.34 2.81 -1.30
N ALA A 41 -1.13 3.36 -2.22
CA ALA A 41 -1.77 4.66 -2.09
C ALA A 41 -3.30 4.52 -2.02
N VAL A 42 -3.94 5.19 -1.06
CA VAL A 42 -5.40 5.22 -0.89
C VAL A 42 -6.06 3.85 -1.13
N GLY A 43 -5.45 2.78 -0.60
CA GLY A 43 -5.78 1.40 -0.93
C GLY A 43 -6.94 0.83 -0.11
N VAL A 44 -7.72 -0.07 -0.72
CA VAL A 44 -8.76 -0.85 -0.04
C VAL A 44 -8.07 -2.00 0.72
N LEU A 45 -7.50 -1.72 1.91
CA LEU A 45 -6.56 -2.62 2.57
C LEU A 45 -7.19 -3.52 3.64
N ASP A 46 -8.49 -3.32 3.96
CA ASP A 46 -9.28 -4.18 4.84
C ASP A 46 -10.47 -4.73 4.05
N MET A 47 -10.32 -5.91 3.48
CA MET A 47 -11.34 -6.53 2.64
C MET A 47 -12.50 -7.14 3.44
N LEU A 48 -12.35 -7.30 4.76
CA LEU A 48 -13.45 -7.81 5.58
C LEU A 48 -14.46 -6.73 5.97
N ARG A 49 -14.06 -5.44 5.89
CA ARG A 49 -14.91 -4.31 6.35
C ARG A 49 -15.08 -3.20 5.33
N TYR A 50 -14.49 -3.31 4.13
CA TYR A 50 -14.55 -2.24 3.14
C TYR A 50 -15.99 -1.79 2.85
N HIS A 51 -16.92 -2.73 2.80
CA HIS A 51 -18.33 -2.50 2.48
C HIS A 51 -19.11 -1.74 3.58
N THR A 52 -18.57 -1.68 4.79
CA THR A 52 -19.17 -0.92 5.91
C THR A 52 -18.79 0.55 5.92
N PHE A 53 -17.90 0.98 5.01
CA PHE A 53 -17.45 2.36 4.91
C PHE A 53 -18.04 3.04 3.67
N THR A 54 -18.41 4.29 3.79
CA THR A 54 -18.82 5.25 2.74
C THR A 54 -19.14 4.65 1.36
N ALA A 55 -18.29 4.89 0.35
CA ALA A 55 -18.47 4.37 -1.01
C ALA A 55 -18.24 2.85 -1.13
N GLY A 56 -17.63 2.22 -0.14
CA GLY A 56 -17.30 0.78 -0.14
C GLY A 56 -18.52 -0.13 -0.31
N ALA A 57 -19.69 0.27 0.20
CA ALA A 57 -20.93 -0.48 0.02
C ALA A 57 -21.25 -0.77 -1.46
N GLY A 58 -20.91 0.16 -2.36
CA GLY A 58 -21.12 0.00 -3.80
C GLY A 58 -20.21 -1.02 -4.48
N TRP A 59 -19.12 -1.44 -3.84
CA TRP A 59 -18.15 -2.39 -4.43
C TRP A 59 -18.44 -3.84 -4.08
N GLY A 60 -19.46 -4.09 -3.27
CA GLY A 60 -19.91 -5.46 -2.94
C GLY A 60 -20.28 -6.26 -4.19
N TYR A 61 -20.69 -5.59 -5.27
CA TYR A 61 -20.98 -6.23 -6.54
C TYR A 61 -19.75 -6.85 -7.21
N ASP A 62 -18.56 -6.21 -7.04
CA ASP A 62 -17.31 -6.65 -7.63
C ASP A 62 -16.56 -7.65 -6.74
N TYR A 63 -16.55 -7.43 -5.41
CA TYR A 63 -15.73 -8.21 -4.48
C TYR A 63 -16.51 -9.27 -3.69
N GLY A 64 -17.83 -9.16 -3.57
CA GLY A 64 -18.61 -9.82 -2.54
C GLY A 64 -18.34 -9.23 -1.15
N THR A 65 -19.09 -9.58 -0.14
CA THR A 65 -18.88 -9.11 1.23
C THR A 65 -18.55 -10.24 2.21
N ALA A 66 -17.87 -9.92 3.29
CA ALA A 66 -17.55 -10.89 4.33
C ALA A 66 -18.80 -11.45 5.06
N GLU A 67 -19.96 -10.83 4.83
CA GLU A 67 -21.25 -11.19 5.43
C GLU A 67 -22.07 -12.11 4.52
N ASP A 68 -21.70 -12.25 3.24
CA ASP A 68 -22.46 -13.06 2.27
C ASP A 68 -22.44 -14.55 2.61
N SER A 69 -21.28 -15.07 3.02
CA SER A 69 -21.12 -16.46 3.44
C SER A 69 -19.78 -16.68 4.15
N LYS A 70 -19.63 -17.84 4.81
CA LYS A 70 -18.35 -18.27 5.39
C LYS A 70 -17.26 -18.43 4.33
N GLU A 71 -17.64 -18.92 3.15
CA GLU A 71 -16.75 -19.10 2.00
C GLU A 71 -16.22 -17.73 1.53
N MET A 72 -17.12 -16.74 1.36
CA MET A 72 -16.75 -15.39 0.96
C MET A 72 -15.88 -14.70 2.02
N PHE A 73 -16.21 -14.84 3.30
CA PHE A 73 -15.36 -14.35 4.39
C PHE A 73 -13.93 -14.90 4.28
N ASN A 74 -13.78 -16.22 4.10
CA ASN A 74 -12.48 -16.85 3.99
C ASN A 74 -11.74 -16.41 2.73
N TYR A 75 -12.45 -16.28 1.60
CA TYR A 75 -11.89 -15.80 0.34
C TYR A 75 -11.33 -14.37 0.49
N LEU A 76 -12.12 -13.44 1.00
CA LEU A 76 -11.70 -12.06 1.21
C LEU A 76 -10.56 -11.96 2.24
N LYS A 77 -10.63 -12.74 3.33
CA LYS A 77 -9.58 -12.79 4.34
C LYS A 77 -8.24 -13.26 3.76
N ALA A 78 -8.26 -14.20 2.82
CA ALA A 78 -7.05 -14.80 2.27
C ALA A 78 -6.13 -13.78 1.58
N TYR A 79 -6.66 -12.69 1.03
CA TYR A 79 -5.87 -11.64 0.39
C TYR A 79 -6.01 -10.24 1.02
N SER A 80 -6.80 -10.11 2.09
CA SER A 80 -6.97 -8.84 2.80
C SER A 80 -5.65 -8.36 3.42
N PRO A 81 -5.05 -7.25 2.98
CA PRO A 81 -3.72 -6.86 3.41
C PRO A 81 -3.55 -6.74 4.93
N VAL A 82 -4.46 -6.03 5.60
CA VAL A 82 -4.43 -5.83 7.07
C VAL A 82 -4.40 -7.17 7.81
N HIS A 83 -5.13 -8.20 7.33
CA HIS A 83 -5.28 -9.48 8.01
C HIS A 83 -4.14 -10.47 7.70
N ASN A 84 -3.28 -10.16 6.72
CA ASN A 84 -2.20 -11.05 6.28
C ASN A 84 -0.79 -10.56 6.64
N VAL A 85 -0.68 -9.49 7.40
CA VAL A 85 0.61 -9.06 7.97
C VAL A 85 1.03 -10.03 9.08
N LYS A 86 2.14 -10.72 8.90
CA LYS A 86 2.67 -11.72 9.84
C LYS A 86 3.79 -11.14 10.69
N LYS A 87 3.76 -11.36 11.99
CA LYS A 87 4.78 -10.88 12.93
C LYS A 87 6.14 -11.50 12.62
N GLY A 88 7.18 -10.65 12.61
CA GLY A 88 8.56 -11.07 12.36
C GLY A 88 8.90 -11.31 10.90
N GLN A 89 7.94 -11.16 9.98
CA GLN A 89 8.20 -11.22 8.55
C GLN A 89 8.88 -9.92 8.08
N CYS A 90 9.93 -10.04 7.28
CA CYS A 90 10.57 -8.88 6.65
C CYS A 90 9.80 -8.45 5.39
N TYR A 91 9.13 -7.32 5.46
CA TYR A 91 8.40 -6.71 4.34
C TYR A 91 9.27 -5.71 3.58
N PRO A 92 8.92 -5.36 2.33
CA PRO A 92 9.56 -4.26 1.59
C PRO A 92 9.58 -2.96 2.40
N ALA A 93 10.51 -2.07 2.10
CA ALA A 93 10.41 -0.69 2.57
C ALA A 93 9.09 -0.11 2.05
N THR A 94 8.20 0.32 2.95
CA THR A 94 6.82 0.66 2.58
C THR A 94 6.51 2.11 2.92
N LEU A 95 5.98 2.85 1.94
CA LEU A 95 5.39 4.17 2.14
C LEU A 95 3.91 4.12 1.76
N VAL A 96 3.06 4.05 2.77
CA VAL A 96 1.60 4.16 2.59
C VAL A 96 1.25 5.63 2.39
N THR A 97 0.40 5.96 1.42
CA THR A 97 -0.08 7.35 1.24
C THR A 97 -1.60 7.41 1.27
N THR A 98 -2.18 8.43 1.93
CA THR A 98 -3.62 8.64 2.02
C THR A 98 -3.97 10.11 2.22
N GLY A 99 -5.20 10.49 1.91
CA GLY A 99 -5.78 11.77 2.29
C GLY A 99 -6.66 11.60 3.54
N ASP A 100 -6.64 12.58 4.44
CA ASP A 100 -7.41 12.53 5.70
C ASP A 100 -8.93 12.71 5.48
N HIS A 101 -9.33 13.28 4.34
CA HIS A 101 -10.71 13.49 3.91
C HIS A 101 -11.11 12.59 2.74
N ASP A 102 -10.45 11.45 2.58
CA ASP A 102 -10.83 10.47 1.56
C ASP A 102 -12.14 9.79 1.95
N ASP A 103 -13.22 10.17 1.27
CA ASP A 103 -14.58 9.64 1.46
C ASP A 103 -14.90 8.46 0.54
N ARG A 104 -14.02 8.17 -0.44
CA ARG A 104 -14.15 7.01 -1.32
C ARG A 104 -13.51 5.76 -0.72
N VAL A 105 -12.24 5.86 -0.36
CA VAL A 105 -11.50 4.82 0.37
C VAL A 105 -11.05 5.42 1.69
N VAL A 106 -11.87 5.26 2.73
CA VAL A 106 -11.63 5.92 4.01
C VAL A 106 -10.22 5.69 4.53
N PRO A 107 -9.55 6.71 5.08
CA PRO A 107 -8.14 6.62 5.51
C PRO A 107 -7.89 5.55 6.58
N ALA A 108 -8.95 5.07 7.24
CA ALA A 108 -8.87 3.96 8.19
C ALA A 108 -8.22 2.69 7.60
N HIS A 109 -8.42 2.42 6.30
CA HIS A 109 -7.72 1.34 5.60
C HIS A 109 -6.20 1.50 5.68
N SER A 110 -5.72 2.68 5.33
CA SER A 110 -4.30 3.02 5.32
C SER A 110 -3.70 3.07 6.72
N TYR A 111 -4.43 3.63 7.69
CA TYR A 111 -3.98 3.71 9.09
C TYR A 111 -3.82 2.33 9.71
N LYS A 112 -4.81 1.46 9.55
CA LYS A 112 -4.77 0.09 10.07
C LYS A 112 -3.62 -0.71 9.45
N PHE A 113 -3.45 -0.62 8.13
CA PHE A 113 -2.39 -1.35 7.44
C PHE A 113 -0.99 -0.86 7.82
N ALA A 114 -0.79 0.46 7.91
CA ALA A 114 0.48 1.02 8.35
C ALA A 114 0.82 0.60 9.79
N ALA A 115 -0.16 0.66 10.70
CA ALA A 115 0.00 0.24 12.10
C ALA A 115 0.36 -1.25 12.21
N GLU A 116 -0.36 -2.12 11.50
CA GLU A 116 -0.07 -3.55 11.46
C GLU A 116 1.34 -3.85 10.92
N LEU A 117 1.75 -3.17 9.85
CA LEU A 117 3.10 -3.33 9.31
C LEU A 117 4.17 -2.83 10.28
N GLN A 118 3.95 -1.67 10.95
CA GLN A 118 4.91 -1.11 11.91
C GLN A 118 5.09 -2.02 13.13
N ASP A 119 4.01 -2.61 13.65
CA ASP A 119 4.06 -3.55 14.77
C ASP A 119 4.76 -4.87 14.42
N LYS A 120 4.53 -5.36 13.19
CA LYS A 120 4.91 -6.72 12.81
C LYS A 120 6.15 -6.83 11.93
N GLN A 121 6.71 -5.70 11.46
CA GLN A 121 7.92 -5.67 10.62
C GLN A 121 9.09 -6.42 11.28
N GLY A 122 9.60 -7.44 10.60
CA GLY A 122 10.67 -8.30 11.13
C GLY A 122 12.10 -7.85 10.80
N CYS A 123 12.27 -6.72 10.12
CA CYS A 123 13.59 -6.22 9.72
C CYS A 123 13.68 -4.68 9.74
N LYS A 124 14.84 -4.13 9.34
CA LYS A 124 15.10 -2.68 9.40
C LYS A 124 14.51 -1.88 8.22
N ASN A 125 13.74 -2.49 7.33
CA ASN A 125 13.09 -1.76 6.25
C ASN A 125 12.06 -0.81 6.84
N PRO A 126 12.08 0.49 6.49
CA PRO A 126 11.16 1.46 7.07
C PRO A 126 9.73 1.23 6.61
N VAL A 127 8.79 1.45 7.51
CA VAL A 127 7.35 1.52 7.23
C VAL A 127 6.87 2.89 7.65
N LEU A 128 6.51 3.70 6.67
CA LEU A 128 6.06 5.08 6.87
C LEU A 128 4.63 5.24 6.32
N ILE A 129 3.93 6.21 6.85
CA ILE A 129 2.66 6.69 6.29
C ILE A 129 2.76 8.19 6.05
N ARG A 130 2.37 8.63 4.84
CA ARG A 130 2.22 10.03 4.48
C ARG A 130 0.73 10.34 4.37
N ILE A 131 0.29 11.29 5.18
CA ILE A 131 -1.10 11.72 5.24
C ILE A 131 -1.17 13.13 4.67
N GLU A 132 -1.91 13.30 3.57
CA GLU A 132 -2.18 14.62 3.01
C GLU A 132 -3.39 15.21 3.71
N THR A 133 -3.18 16.31 4.44
CA THR A 133 -4.25 16.97 5.17
C THR A 133 -5.17 17.76 4.23
N LYS A 134 -6.48 17.73 4.49
CA LYS A 134 -7.51 18.38 3.67
C LYS A 134 -7.58 17.84 2.23
N ALA A 135 -7.16 16.60 2.00
CA ALA A 135 -7.21 15.95 0.70
C ALA A 135 -8.15 14.74 0.70
N GLY A 136 -8.91 14.61 -0.38
CA GLY A 136 -9.76 13.45 -0.69
C GLY A 136 -8.99 12.35 -1.44
N HIS A 137 -9.73 11.54 -2.22
CA HIS A 137 -9.21 10.37 -2.94
C HIS A 137 -8.19 10.68 -4.05
N GLY A 138 -7.93 11.92 -4.33
CA GLY A 138 -6.95 12.34 -5.34
C GLY A 138 -7.41 13.49 -6.24
N ALA A 139 -8.71 13.73 -6.36
CA ALA A 139 -9.24 14.89 -7.06
C ALA A 139 -9.09 16.17 -6.22
N GLY A 140 -8.94 17.32 -6.89
CA GLY A 140 -8.92 18.64 -6.23
C GLY A 140 -7.62 19.00 -5.51
N ARG A 141 -6.54 18.22 -5.65
CA ARG A 141 -5.23 18.55 -5.10
C ARG A 141 -4.52 19.60 -5.96
N SER A 142 -3.84 20.56 -5.33
CA SER A 142 -3.01 21.51 -6.06
C SER A 142 -1.81 20.83 -6.74
N THR A 143 -1.31 21.46 -7.81
CA THR A 143 -0.09 20.97 -8.50
C THR A 143 1.10 20.83 -7.54
N GLU A 144 1.25 21.74 -6.60
CA GLU A 144 2.32 21.72 -5.58
C GLU A 144 2.22 20.47 -4.69
N VAL A 145 1.02 20.12 -4.21
CA VAL A 145 0.79 18.91 -3.41
C VAL A 145 1.13 17.66 -4.21
N ILE A 146 0.75 17.60 -5.49
CA ILE A 146 1.06 16.45 -6.36
C ILE A 146 2.57 16.32 -6.58
N ILE A 147 3.28 17.44 -6.80
CA ILE A 147 4.73 17.46 -6.98
C ILE A 147 5.42 16.96 -5.71
N ASN A 148 5.03 17.48 -4.54
CA ASN A 148 5.62 17.11 -3.27
C ASN A 148 5.39 15.64 -2.93
N GLU A 149 4.18 15.12 -3.10
CA GLU A 149 3.90 13.70 -2.90
C GLU A 149 4.72 12.81 -3.85
N THR A 150 4.83 13.22 -5.11
CA THR A 150 5.61 12.49 -6.11
C THR A 150 7.10 12.50 -5.76
N ALA A 151 7.62 13.66 -5.34
CA ALA A 151 9.01 13.80 -4.90
C ALA A 151 9.31 12.90 -3.68
N ASP A 152 8.42 12.87 -2.68
CA ASP A 152 8.55 12.02 -1.50
C ASP A 152 8.58 10.53 -1.88
N LYS A 153 7.69 10.09 -2.79
CA LYS A 153 7.65 8.71 -3.29
C LYS A 153 8.96 8.32 -4.01
N PHE A 154 9.47 9.21 -4.87
CA PHE A 154 10.75 8.96 -5.54
C PHE A 154 11.92 8.98 -4.57
N ALA A 155 11.99 9.95 -3.66
CA ALA A 155 13.04 10.02 -2.66
C ALA A 155 13.08 8.77 -1.78
N PHE A 156 11.92 8.34 -1.26
CA PHE A 156 11.79 7.12 -0.48
C PHE A 156 12.23 5.88 -1.28
N THR A 157 11.80 5.78 -2.53
CA THR A 157 12.13 4.65 -3.40
C THR A 157 13.63 4.57 -3.67
N LEU A 158 14.23 5.67 -4.14
CA LEU A 158 15.64 5.71 -4.50
C LEU A 158 16.54 5.48 -3.28
N TRP A 159 16.21 6.08 -2.13
CA TRP A 159 16.94 5.88 -0.89
C TRP A 159 16.97 4.39 -0.47
N ASN A 160 15.82 3.73 -0.49
CA ASN A 160 15.72 2.32 -0.11
C ASN A 160 16.29 1.36 -1.15
N MET A 161 16.50 1.83 -2.39
CA MET A 161 17.25 1.12 -3.42
C MET A 161 18.77 1.38 -3.36
N GLY A 162 19.25 2.16 -2.39
CA GLY A 162 20.66 2.47 -2.20
C GLY A 162 21.19 3.61 -3.07
N ILE A 163 20.31 4.33 -3.77
CA ILE A 163 20.66 5.47 -4.62
C ILE A 163 20.60 6.74 -3.75
N LYS A 164 21.74 7.18 -3.22
CA LYS A 164 21.81 8.31 -2.29
C LYS A 164 22.17 9.65 -2.94
N ASN A 165 22.77 9.61 -4.13
CA ASN A 165 23.17 10.82 -4.86
C ASN A 165 22.66 10.73 -6.30
N LEU A 166 21.78 11.63 -6.67
CA LEU A 166 21.42 11.88 -8.06
C LEU A 166 22.48 12.83 -8.63
N LYS A 167 23.33 12.35 -9.53
CA LYS A 167 24.25 13.24 -10.26
C LYS A 167 23.40 14.21 -11.08
N LYS A 168 23.53 15.52 -10.82
CA LYS A 168 23.06 16.53 -11.78
C LYS A 168 23.85 16.31 -13.08
N LYS A 169 23.15 16.06 -14.16
CA LYS A 169 23.72 16.13 -15.49
C LYS A 169 23.87 17.57 -15.91
#